data_c64f78ecc2c1cc7a65b101f1169b709d
#
_entry.id   c64f78ecc2c1cc7a65b101f1169b709d
#
_cell.length_a   1.000
_cell.length_b   1.000
_cell.length_c   1.000
_cell.angle_alpha   90.00
_cell.angle_beta   90.00
_cell.angle_gamma   90.00
#
_symmetry.space_group_name_H-M   'P 1'
#
loop_
_entity.id
_entity.type
_entity.pdbx_description
1 polymer ?
#
loop_
_entity_poly.entity_id
_entity_poly.type
_entity_poly.pdbx_seq_one_letter_code
_entity_poly.pdbx_strand_id
1 'polypeptide(L)'
;MATLYHVPTSRSLRVLWTLEEIGATVDVKSLGVRPRLQEPEYLAINPAGTLPALIDGDRAIYESLAICEYLAARHGSDLVVAPDEPERPEFVQWLLYGEATLQAPLSVMARVRRIRNKTPEMQAGIDAVLSDARHSLSMRAKLLEQRLEGRDFLVAGRMMRGDISVGYPLNTMGKPDFASLLGPRATAYRERLLARPAFQRAAAVP
;
A
#
# COMPACT_ATOMS: atom_id res chain seq x y z
N MET A 1 9.38 -22.50 6.09
CA MET A 1 8.21 -21.61 5.91
C MET A 1 8.77 -20.21 5.62
N ALA A 2 8.12 -19.43 4.75
CA ALA A 2 8.57 -18.06 4.49
C ALA A 2 8.31 -17.17 5.71
N THR A 3 9.17 -16.17 5.96
CA THR A 3 9.05 -15.21 7.08
C THR A 3 8.85 -13.80 6.55
N LEU A 4 7.74 -13.15 6.93
CA LEU A 4 7.44 -11.76 6.61
C LEU A 4 7.83 -10.86 7.79
N TYR A 5 8.69 -9.89 7.52
CA TYR A 5 8.98 -8.81 8.48
C TYR A 5 7.95 -7.70 8.37
N HIS A 6 7.31 -7.40 9.49
CA HIS A 6 6.12 -6.55 9.57
C HIS A 6 6.29 -5.43 10.62
N VAL A 7 5.64 -4.31 10.36
CA VAL A 7 5.31 -3.27 11.36
C VAL A 7 3.89 -2.80 11.06
N PRO A 8 3.02 -2.68 12.06
CA PRO A 8 1.67 -2.15 11.88
C PRO A 8 1.66 -0.82 11.13
N THR A 9 0.69 -0.62 10.28
CA THR A 9 0.52 0.58 9.44
C THR A 9 1.58 0.80 8.35
N SER A 10 2.57 -0.11 8.22
CA SER A 10 3.54 -0.08 7.11
C SER A 10 2.99 -0.75 5.85
N ARG A 11 3.77 -0.67 4.75
CA ARG A 11 3.42 -1.33 3.47
C ARG A 11 3.33 -2.86 3.56
N SER A 12 3.81 -3.47 4.65
CA SER A 12 3.62 -4.90 4.91
C SER A 12 2.14 -5.30 5.05
N LEU A 13 1.24 -4.35 5.37
CA LEU A 13 -0.20 -4.58 5.35
C LEU A 13 -0.69 -5.08 3.98
N ARG A 14 -0.11 -4.61 2.87
CA ARG A 14 -0.46 -5.13 1.52
C ARG A 14 -0.17 -6.63 1.40
N VAL A 15 0.97 -7.06 1.96
CA VAL A 15 1.38 -8.46 1.92
C VAL A 15 0.46 -9.31 2.77
N LEU A 16 0.18 -8.89 4.00
CA LEU A 16 -0.78 -9.56 4.89
C LEU A 16 -2.17 -9.64 4.25
N TRP A 17 -2.65 -8.54 3.67
CA TRP A 17 -3.94 -8.54 2.96
C TRP A 17 -3.94 -9.50 1.77
N THR A 18 -2.88 -9.53 0.97
CA THR A 18 -2.74 -10.49 -0.13
C THR A 18 -2.80 -11.93 0.39
N LEU A 19 -2.06 -12.26 1.45
CA LEU A 19 -2.07 -13.58 2.07
C LEU A 19 -3.47 -13.99 2.52
N GLU A 20 -4.19 -13.09 3.16
CA GLU A 20 -5.57 -13.32 3.61
C GLU A 20 -6.56 -13.53 2.45
N GLU A 21 -6.40 -12.80 1.34
CA GLU A 21 -7.24 -12.97 0.15
C GLU A 21 -6.97 -14.30 -0.57
N ILE A 22 -5.74 -14.80 -0.55
CA ILE A 22 -5.39 -16.08 -1.20
C ILE A 22 -5.46 -17.28 -0.25
N GLY A 23 -5.80 -17.06 1.03
CA GLY A 23 -5.85 -18.13 2.02
C GLY A 23 -4.49 -18.77 2.34
N ALA A 24 -3.39 -18.03 2.18
CA ALA A 24 -2.03 -18.51 2.44
C ALA A 24 -1.48 -17.93 3.75
N THR A 25 -0.52 -18.64 4.34
CA THR A 25 0.13 -18.26 5.59
C THR A 25 1.64 -18.22 5.47
N VAL A 26 2.25 -17.33 6.24
CA VAL A 26 3.70 -17.24 6.44
C VAL A 26 3.97 -16.96 7.92
N ASP A 27 5.20 -17.18 8.38
CA ASP A 27 5.59 -16.68 9.70
C ASP A 27 5.67 -15.16 9.66
N VAL A 28 5.06 -14.49 10.64
CA VAL A 28 5.09 -13.02 10.73
C VAL A 28 5.99 -12.63 11.90
N LYS A 29 7.07 -11.91 11.59
CA LYS A 29 7.96 -11.31 12.58
C LYS A 29 7.66 -9.81 12.68
N SER A 30 6.92 -9.43 13.71
CA SER A 30 6.64 -8.01 14.01
C SER A 30 7.88 -7.35 14.61
N LEU A 31 8.23 -6.17 14.11
CA LEU A 31 9.36 -5.36 14.52
C LEU A 31 8.90 -4.07 15.22
N GLY A 32 9.79 -3.41 15.94
CA GLY A 32 9.54 -2.08 16.48
C GLY A 32 9.24 -1.02 15.40
N VAL A 33 8.63 0.10 15.79
CA VAL A 33 8.17 1.17 14.88
C VAL A 33 9.31 1.81 14.06
N ARG A 34 10.56 1.59 14.45
CA ARG A 34 11.76 2.14 13.78
C ARG A 34 12.83 1.06 13.59
N PRO A 35 12.59 0.05 12.73
CA PRO A 35 13.52 -1.08 12.59
C PRO A 35 14.93 -0.65 12.20
N ARG A 36 15.09 0.45 11.44
CA ARG A 36 16.41 1.00 11.06
C ARG A 36 17.26 1.49 12.23
N LEU A 37 16.64 1.91 13.33
CA LEU A 37 17.32 2.51 14.48
C LEU A 37 17.36 1.59 15.69
N GLN A 38 16.42 0.66 15.79
CA GLN A 38 16.19 -0.17 16.98
C GLN A 38 16.46 -1.66 16.76
N GLU A 39 16.56 -2.08 15.49
CA GLU A 39 16.74 -3.48 15.08
C GLU A 39 17.95 -3.62 14.14
N PRO A 40 19.20 -3.52 14.64
CA PRO A 40 20.39 -3.65 13.79
C PRO A 40 20.45 -4.95 13.00
N GLU A 41 19.94 -6.04 13.57
CA GLU A 41 19.85 -7.34 12.90
C GLU A 41 18.98 -7.31 11.65
N TYR A 42 17.95 -6.42 11.63
CA TYR A 42 17.12 -6.25 10.46
C TYR A 42 17.87 -5.63 9.27
N LEU A 43 18.88 -4.79 9.54
CA LEU A 43 19.72 -4.21 8.48
C LEU A 43 20.59 -5.25 7.78
N ALA A 44 20.92 -6.36 8.44
CA ALA A 44 21.59 -7.49 7.81
C ALA A 44 20.65 -8.22 6.81
N ILE A 45 19.33 -8.14 7.04
CA ILE A 45 18.30 -8.73 6.17
C ILE A 45 17.95 -7.77 5.03
N ASN A 46 17.68 -6.50 5.36
CA ASN A 46 17.36 -5.46 4.39
C ASN A 46 18.19 -4.19 4.69
N PRO A 47 19.32 -3.99 3.99
CA PRO A 47 20.19 -2.82 4.21
C PRO A 47 19.49 -1.47 4.01
N ALA A 48 18.41 -1.41 3.21
CA ALA A 48 17.61 -0.19 3.05
C ALA A 48 16.79 0.15 4.32
N GLY A 49 16.65 -0.80 5.26
CA GLY A 49 15.86 -0.63 6.49
C GLY A 49 14.39 -0.31 6.22
N THR A 50 13.87 -0.71 5.07
CA THR A 50 12.46 -0.50 4.68
C THR A 50 11.64 -1.77 4.94
N LEU A 51 10.33 -1.63 5.07
CA LEU A 51 9.38 -2.72 5.23
C LEU A 51 8.36 -2.71 4.08
N PRO A 52 7.89 -3.91 3.68
CA PRO A 52 8.22 -5.25 4.18
C PRO A 52 9.52 -5.82 3.62
N ALA A 53 9.97 -6.92 4.23
CA ALA A 53 10.87 -7.92 3.64
C ALA A 53 10.27 -9.31 3.82
N LEU A 54 10.38 -10.16 2.82
CA LEU A 54 10.01 -11.57 2.87
C LEU A 54 11.28 -12.41 2.67
N ILE A 55 11.51 -13.35 3.59
CA ILE A 55 12.58 -14.35 3.47
C ILE A 55 11.93 -15.69 3.18
N ASP A 56 12.32 -16.34 2.09
CA ASP A 56 11.84 -17.67 1.71
C ASP A 56 13.01 -18.55 1.26
N GLY A 57 13.48 -19.43 2.16
CA GLY A 57 14.74 -20.12 2.02
C GLY A 57 15.91 -19.14 1.93
N ASP A 58 16.69 -19.22 0.87
CA ASP A 58 17.85 -18.35 0.60
C ASP A 58 17.46 -17.03 -0.09
N ARG A 59 16.18 -16.81 -0.37
CA ARG A 59 15.71 -15.62 -1.07
C ARG A 59 15.25 -14.54 -0.10
N ALA A 60 15.77 -13.33 -0.27
CA ALA A 60 15.24 -12.12 0.33
C ALA A 60 14.50 -11.30 -0.75
N ILE A 61 13.22 -11.05 -0.54
CA ILE A 61 12.36 -10.30 -1.48
C ILE A 61 11.93 -9.02 -0.77
N TYR A 62 12.16 -7.90 -1.43
CA TYR A 62 11.78 -6.56 -0.98
C TYR A 62 10.70 -6.01 -1.91
N GLU A 63 10.18 -4.82 -1.60
CA GLU A 63 9.05 -4.18 -2.27
C GLU A 63 7.72 -4.92 -2.06
N SER A 64 6.78 -4.26 -1.38
CA SER A 64 5.50 -4.88 -1.00
C SER A 64 4.73 -5.48 -2.18
N LEU A 65 4.74 -4.80 -3.34
CA LEU A 65 4.02 -5.28 -4.52
C LEU A 65 4.73 -6.46 -5.19
N ALA A 66 6.07 -6.51 -5.16
CA ALA A 66 6.83 -7.65 -5.64
C ALA A 66 6.61 -8.89 -4.76
N ILE A 67 6.55 -8.70 -3.44
CA ILE A 67 6.21 -9.77 -2.49
C ILE A 67 4.79 -10.28 -2.73
N CYS A 68 3.82 -9.39 -2.94
CA CYS A 68 2.44 -9.77 -3.28
C CYS A 68 2.39 -10.56 -4.61
N GLU A 69 3.17 -10.15 -5.63
CA GLU A 69 3.29 -10.88 -6.89
C GLU A 69 3.83 -12.29 -6.67
N TYR A 70 4.95 -12.40 -5.97
CA TYR A 70 5.60 -13.67 -5.66
C TYR A 70 4.65 -14.64 -4.95
N LEU A 71 3.95 -14.16 -3.92
CA LEU A 71 3.02 -14.98 -3.15
C LEU A 71 1.79 -15.39 -3.98
N ALA A 72 1.20 -14.47 -4.74
CA ALA A 72 0.06 -14.77 -5.59
C ALA A 72 0.42 -15.78 -6.70
N ALA A 73 1.57 -15.63 -7.34
CA ALA A 73 2.04 -16.57 -8.35
C ALA A 73 2.31 -17.95 -7.76
N ARG A 74 2.95 -18.02 -6.58
CA ARG A 74 3.26 -19.27 -5.89
C ARG A 74 2.01 -20.07 -5.48
N HIS A 75 0.92 -19.40 -5.20
CA HIS A 75 -0.34 -20.01 -4.76
C HIS A 75 -1.42 -20.09 -5.85
N GLY A 76 -1.07 -19.79 -7.11
CA GLY A 76 -2.00 -19.89 -8.25
C GLY A 76 -3.25 -19.03 -8.10
N SER A 77 -3.08 -17.78 -7.64
CA SER A 77 -4.17 -16.94 -7.23
C SER A 77 -4.86 -16.19 -8.39
N ASP A 78 -6.18 -16.06 -8.30
CA ASP A 78 -7.03 -15.25 -9.20
C ASP A 78 -6.88 -13.72 -9.00
N LEU A 79 -6.01 -13.28 -8.08
CA LEU A 79 -5.72 -11.85 -7.87
C LEU A 79 -4.85 -11.23 -8.97
N VAL A 80 -4.50 -12.01 -9.98
CA VAL A 80 -3.63 -11.63 -11.10
C VAL A 80 -4.42 -11.69 -12.40
N VAL A 81 -4.09 -10.82 -13.34
CA VAL A 81 -4.46 -10.94 -14.76
C VAL A 81 -3.28 -11.57 -15.49
N ALA A 82 -3.53 -12.63 -16.23
CA ALA A 82 -2.48 -13.30 -16.98
C ALA A 82 -1.86 -12.39 -18.07
N PRO A 83 -0.61 -12.64 -18.49
CA PRO A 83 0.07 -11.77 -19.45
C PRO A 83 -0.62 -11.62 -20.81
N ASP A 84 -1.39 -12.62 -21.20
CA ASP A 84 -2.13 -12.72 -22.46
C ASP A 84 -3.60 -12.25 -22.35
N GLU A 85 -4.08 -11.96 -21.16
CA GLU A 85 -5.46 -11.42 -20.97
C GLU A 85 -5.54 -9.94 -21.42
N PRO A 86 -6.65 -9.54 -22.07
CA PRO A 86 -6.84 -8.16 -22.57
C PRO A 86 -6.71 -7.09 -21.50
N GLU A 87 -7.10 -7.38 -20.26
CA GLU A 87 -7.08 -6.46 -19.12
C GLU A 87 -5.69 -6.29 -18.50
N ARG A 88 -4.67 -6.98 -18.98
CA ARG A 88 -3.31 -6.94 -18.43
C ARG A 88 -2.70 -5.53 -18.37
N PRO A 89 -2.80 -4.68 -19.40
CA PRO A 89 -2.26 -3.32 -19.33
C PRO A 89 -2.90 -2.48 -18.22
N GLU A 90 -4.22 -2.54 -18.08
CA GLU A 90 -4.96 -1.83 -17.04
C GLU A 90 -4.63 -2.37 -15.64
N PHE A 91 -4.50 -3.69 -15.49
CA PHE A 91 -4.07 -4.31 -14.25
C PHE A 91 -2.70 -3.79 -13.79
N VAL A 92 -1.71 -3.76 -14.69
CA VAL A 92 -0.37 -3.23 -14.38
C VAL A 92 -0.44 -1.75 -14.05
N GLN A 93 -1.25 -0.96 -14.80
CA GLN A 93 -1.46 0.46 -14.53
C GLN A 93 -1.94 0.68 -13.09
N TRP A 94 -3.00 0.00 -12.66
CA TRP A 94 -3.58 0.21 -11.33
C TRP A 94 -2.71 -0.40 -10.22
N LEU A 95 -1.96 -1.46 -10.52
CA LEU A 95 -0.95 -1.98 -9.60
C LEU A 95 0.11 -0.92 -9.28
N LEU A 96 0.65 -0.25 -10.29
CA LEU A 96 1.66 0.80 -10.14
C LEU A 96 1.05 2.11 -9.59
N TYR A 97 -0.21 2.41 -9.95
CA TYR A 97 -0.89 3.64 -9.53
C TYR A 97 -0.99 3.78 -8.01
N GLY A 98 -1.28 2.69 -7.32
CA GLY A 98 -1.36 2.69 -5.86
C GLY A 98 -0.05 3.10 -5.20
N GLU A 99 1.10 2.61 -5.66
CA GLU A 99 2.40 2.94 -5.06
C GLU A 99 2.99 4.23 -5.61
N ALA A 100 3.17 4.32 -6.93
CA ALA A 100 3.91 5.43 -7.53
C ALA A 100 3.09 6.72 -7.57
N THR A 101 1.76 6.61 -7.70
CA THR A 101 0.91 7.79 -7.90
C THR A 101 0.22 8.23 -6.61
N LEU A 102 -0.41 7.34 -5.86
CA LEU A 102 -1.13 7.73 -4.63
C LEU A 102 -0.23 7.71 -3.39
N GLN A 103 0.56 6.66 -3.20
CA GLN A 103 1.36 6.50 -1.98
C GLN A 103 2.56 7.44 -1.91
N ALA A 104 3.19 7.79 -3.03
CA ALA A 104 4.38 8.63 -3.04
C ALA A 104 4.16 10.00 -2.36
N PRO A 105 3.17 10.82 -2.73
CA PRO A 105 2.93 12.09 -2.05
C PRO A 105 2.53 11.92 -0.57
N LEU A 106 1.77 10.89 -0.21
CA LEU A 106 1.47 10.58 1.19
C LEU A 106 2.74 10.29 2.00
N SER A 107 3.71 9.62 1.39
CA SER A 107 5.01 9.34 2.02
C SER A 107 5.83 10.61 2.22
N VAL A 108 5.84 11.54 1.26
CA VAL A 108 6.48 12.86 1.40
C VAL A 108 5.84 13.63 2.54
N MET A 109 4.50 13.74 2.57
CA MET A 109 3.77 14.42 3.64
C MET A 109 4.08 13.83 5.01
N ALA A 110 4.12 12.50 5.13
CA ALA A 110 4.46 11.83 6.38
C ALA A 110 5.90 12.12 6.84
N ARG A 111 6.85 12.27 5.90
CA ARG A 111 8.25 12.60 6.21
C ARG A 111 8.41 14.03 6.70
N VAL A 112 7.87 15.02 5.99
CA VAL A 112 8.03 16.43 6.36
C VAL A 112 7.32 16.75 7.67
N ARG A 113 6.19 16.10 7.97
CA ARG A 113 5.49 16.23 9.26
C ARG A 113 6.31 15.73 10.46
N ARG A 114 7.27 14.82 10.26
CA ARG A 114 8.14 14.28 11.32
C ARG A 114 9.35 15.14 11.62
N ILE A 115 9.62 16.17 10.83
CA ILE A 115 10.72 17.10 11.10
C ILE A 115 10.45 17.80 12.44
N ARG A 116 11.43 17.75 13.34
CA ARG A 116 11.39 18.39 14.67
C ARG A 116 12.22 19.67 14.68
N ASN A 117 12.05 20.51 15.68
CA ASN A 117 12.81 21.74 15.89
C ASN A 117 12.79 22.66 14.66
N LYS A 118 11.59 22.91 14.12
CA LYS A 118 11.39 23.70 12.91
C LYS A 118 11.59 25.20 13.19
N THR A 119 12.33 25.88 12.34
CA THR A 119 12.31 27.34 12.29
C THR A 119 11.06 27.83 11.54
N PRO A 120 10.68 29.11 11.64
CA PRO A 120 9.56 29.66 10.86
C PRO A 120 9.73 29.47 9.35
N GLU A 121 10.93 29.65 8.82
CA GLU A 121 11.26 29.47 7.40
C GLU A 121 11.10 27.99 6.98
N MET A 122 11.58 27.06 7.81
CA MET A 122 11.37 25.62 7.58
C MET A 122 9.88 25.27 7.59
N GLN A 123 9.10 25.86 8.51
CA GLN A 123 7.66 25.61 8.57
C GLN A 123 6.98 26.10 7.30
N ALA A 124 7.30 27.29 6.79
CA ALA A 124 6.76 27.81 5.54
C ALA A 124 7.08 26.89 4.35
N GLY A 125 8.31 26.37 4.27
CA GLY A 125 8.70 25.38 3.24
C GLY A 125 7.92 24.06 3.37
N ILE A 126 7.73 23.57 4.58
CA ILE A 126 6.93 22.37 4.85
C ILE A 126 5.47 22.58 4.42
N ASP A 127 4.88 23.71 4.73
CA ASP A 127 3.49 24.02 4.38
C ASP A 127 3.31 24.11 2.87
N ALA A 128 4.28 24.66 2.14
CA ALA A 128 4.29 24.65 0.68
C ALA A 128 4.32 23.22 0.11
N VAL A 129 5.20 22.35 0.62
CA VAL A 129 5.28 20.94 0.20
C VAL A 129 3.99 20.18 0.53
N LEU A 130 3.39 20.42 1.70
CA LEU A 130 2.12 19.80 2.08
C LEU A 130 0.97 20.26 1.19
N SER A 131 0.93 21.54 0.82
CA SER A 131 -0.06 22.12 -0.07
C SER A 131 0.03 21.51 -1.48
N ASP A 132 1.23 21.45 -2.05
CA ASP A 132 1.48 20.82 -3.36
C ASP A 132 1.10 19.35 -3.38
N ALA A 133 1.52 18.59 -2.37
CA ALA A 133 1.18 17.18 -2.25
C ALA A 133 -0.33 16.93 -2.13
N ARG A 134 -1.07 17.79 -1.40
CA ARG A 134 -2.55 17.74 -1.33
C ARG A 134 -3.20 18.04 -2.67
N HIS A 135 -2.74 19.09 -3.36
CA HIS A 135 -3.23 19.42 -4.70
C HIS A 135 -3.01 18.24 -5.66
N SER A 136 -1.81 17.70 -5.66
CA SER A 136 -1.44 16.53 -6.47
C SER A 136 -2.35 15.33 -6.18
N LEU A 137 -2.60 15.01 -4.91
CA LEU A 137 -3.51 13.92 -4.51
C LEU A 137 -4.94 14.17 -4.98
N SER A 138 -5.43 15.42 -4.87
CA SER A 138 -6.77 15.80 -5.35
C SER A 138 -6.93 15.53 -6.85
N MET A 139 -5.95 15.92 -7.67
CA MET A 139 -5.98 15.66 -9.11
C MET A 139 -5.96 14.16 -9.44
N ARG A 140 -5.15 13.41 -8.72
CA ARG A 140 -5.04 11.95 -8.89
C ARG A 140 -6.32 11.23 -8.44
N ALA A 141 -6.93 11.66 -7.35
CA ALA A 141 -8.20 11.09 -6.90
C ALA A 141 -9.32 11.23 -7.95
N LYS A 142 -9.29 12.26 -8.81
CA LYS A 142 -10.26 12.42 -9.91
C LYS A 142 -10.16 11.30 -10.94
N LEU A 143 -8.97 10.84 -11.28
CA LEU A 143 -8.81 9.70 -12.21
C LEU A 143 -9.39 8.41 -11.61
N LEU A 144 -9.18 8.20 -10.31
CA LEU A 144 -9.76 7.06 -9.61
C LEU A 144 -11.30 7.16 -9.58
N GLU A 145 -11.84 8.35 -9.30
CA GLU A 145 -13.28 8.63 -9.29
C GLU A 145 -13.93 8.33 -10.66
N GLN A 146 -13.27 8.73 -11.76
CA GLN A 146 -13.71 8.42 -13.13
C GLN A 146 -13.65 6.91 -13.42
N ARG A 147 -12.57 6.25 -13.02
CA ARG A 147 -12.40 4.81 -13.24
C ARG A 147 -13.50 3.99 -12.56
N LEU A 148 -13.94 4.41 -11.40
CA LEU A 148 -14.95 3.71 -10.59
C LEU A 148 -16.40 3.95 -11.05
N GLU A 149 -16.62 4.70 -12.14
CA GLU A 149 -17.96 4.87 -12.70
C GLU A 149 -18.52 3.55 -13.19
N GLY A 150 -19.63 3.09 -12.56
CA GLY A 150 -20.28 1.82 -12.87
C GLY A 150 -19.42 0.58 -12.54
N ARG A 151 -18.42 0.70 -11.66
CA ARG A 151 -17.49 -0.39 -11.34
C ARG A 151 -17.34 -0.60 -9.84
N ASP A 152 -17.34 -1.87 -9.44
CA ASP A 152 -17.04 -2.28 -8.07
C ASP A 152 -15.55 -2.47 -7.82
N PHE A 153 -14.79 -2.85 -8.85
CA PHE A 153 -13.35 -3.08 -8.82
C PHE A 153 -12.66 -2.37 -10.00
N LEU A 154 -11.36 -2.16 -9.86
CA LEU A 154 -10.59 -1.38 -10.84
C LEU A 154 -10.47 -2.10 -12.20
N VAL A 155 -10.35 -3.43 -12.18
CA VAL A 155 -10.13 -4.23 -13.40
C VAL A 155 -10.89 -5.55 -13.30
N ALA A 156 -11.30 -6.10 -14.44
CA ALA A 156 -11.88 -7.44 -14.61
C ALA A 156 -13.15 -7.74 -13.75
N GLY A 157 -13.79 -6.72 -13.17
CA GLY A 157 -15.02 -6.87 -12.38
C GLY A 157 -14.86 -7.68 -11.09
N ARG A 158 -13.63 -7.98 -10.66
CA ARG A 158 -13.33 -8.76 -9.45
C ARG A 158 -12.16 -8.17 -8.67
N MET A 159 -12.01 -8.59 -7.41
CA MET A 159 -10.87 -8.21 -6.57
C MET A 159 -9.55 -8.64 -7.19
N MET A 160 -8.61 -7.70 -7.29
CA MET A 160 -7.29 -7.91 -7.88
C MET A 160 -6.21 -7.25 -7.00
N ARG A 161 -4.94 -7.59 -7.23
CA ARG A 161 -3.83 -6.93 -6.52
C ARG A 161 -3.74 -5.42 -6.82
N GLY A 162 -4.28 -4.95 -7.94
CA GLY A 162 -4.47 -3.52 -8.21
C GLY A 162 -5.34 -2.85 -7.15
N ASP A 163 -6.41 -3.52 -6.71
CA ASP A 163 -7.30 -3.03 -5.65
C ASP A 163 -6.57 -3.00 -4.28
N ILE A 164 -5.74 -4.00 -3.98
CA ILE A 164 -4.89 -3.99 -2.77
C ILE A 164 -3.87 -2.83 -2.82
N SER A 165 -3.24 -2.64 -3.98
CA SER A 165 -2.26 -1.57 -4.17
C SER A 165 -2.87 -0.20 -3.96
N VAL A 166 -4.05 0.07 -4.53
CA VAL A 166 -4.80 1.33 -4.39
C VAL A 166 -5.48 1.43 -3.04
N GLY A 167 -6.03 0.35 -2.51
CA GLY A 167 -6.73 0.32 -1.21
C GLY A 167 -5.84 0.73 -0.04
N TYR A 168 -4.54 0.40 -0.07
CA TYR A 168 -3.60 0.78 0.97
C TYR A 168 -3.46 2.30 1.15
N PRO A 169 -3.14 3.12 0.15
CA PRO A 169 -3.15 4.57 0.29
C PRO A 169 -4.55 5.13 0.58
N LEU A 170 -5.62 4.55 0.05
CA LEU A 170 -6.99 4.98 0.35
C LEU A 170 -7.34 4.81 1.84
N ASN A 171 -6.81 3.78 2.52
CA ASN A 171 -6.96 3.65 3.96
C ASN A 171 -6.40 4.87 4.71
N THR A 172 -5.26 5.42 4.26
CA THR A 172 -4.72 6.67 4.79
C THR A 172 -5.55 7.88 4.38
N MET A 173 -6.00 7.94 3.13
CA MET A 173 -6.80 9.05 2.58
C MET A 173 -8.21 9.14 3.19
N GLY A 174 -8.72 8.10 3.81
CA GLY A 174 -9.97 8.15 4.57
C GLY A 174 -9.86 8.82 5.93
N LYS A 175 -8.66 9.21 6.40
CA LYS A 175 -8.48 9.98 7.63
C LYS A 175 -8.99 11.42 7.44
N PRO A 176 -9.42 12.11 8.53
CA PRO A 176 -10.01 13.46 8.44
C PRO A 176 -9.19 14.45 7.59
N ASP A 177 -7.85 14.37 7.68
CA ASP A 177 -6.94 15.26 6.94
C ASP A 177 -7.04 15.13 5.42
N PHE A 178 -7.54 14.01 4.90
CA PHE A 178 -7.53 13.68 3.48
C PHE A 178 -8.91 13.30 2.92
N ALA A 179 -9.90 13.04 3.78
CA ALA A 179 -11.19 12.51 3.35
C ALA A 179 -11.87 13.40 2.30
N SER A 180 -11.72 14.73 2.41
CA SER A 180 -12.25 15.70 1.44
C SER A 180 -11.62 15.63 0.04
N LEU A 181 -10.53 14.88 -0.14
CA LEU A 181 -9.88 14.68 -1.43
C LEU A 181 -10.51 13.53 -2.25
N LEU A 182 -11.30 12.68 -1.58
CA LEU A 182 -11.98 11.55 -2.22
C LEU A 182 -13.39 11.96 -2.65
N GLY A 183 -13.75 11.65 -3.88
CA GLY A 183 -15.12 11.74 -4.35
C GLY A 183 -15.99 10.59 -3.80
N PRO A 184 -17.31 10.62 -4.05
CA PRO A 184 -18.25 9.64 -3.49
C PRO A 184 -17.97 8.21 -3.94
N ARG A 185 -17.58 7.97 -5.20
CA ARG A 185 -17.26 6.63 -5.70
C ARG A 185 -15.99 6.07 -5.07
N ALA A 186 -14.93 6.89 -4.97
CA ALA A 186 -13.68 6.50 -4.33
C ALA A 186 -13.87 6.24 -2.83
N THR A 187 -14.75 6.99 -2.17
CA THR A 187 -15.13 6.78 -0.77
C THR A 187 -15.85 5.44 -0.61
N ALA A 188 -16.91 5.19 -1.38
CA ALA A 188 -17.65 3.93 -1.34
C ALA A 188 -16.77 2.72 -1.70
N TYR A 189 -15.89 2.87 -2.69
CA TYR A 189 -14.92 1.84 -3.06
C TYR A 189 -13.95 1.53 -1.91
N ARG A 190 -13.38 2.56 -1.26
CA ARG A 190 -12.55 2.40 -0.07
C ARG A 190 -13.29 1.64 1.02
N GLU A 191 -14.51 2.04 1.36
CA GLU A 191 -15.32 1.40 2.40
C GLU A 191 -15.55 -0.07 2.09
N ARG A 192 -15.92 -0.40 0.86
CA ARG A 192 -16.09 -1.79 0.38
C ARG A 192 -14.81 -2.62 0.53
N LEU A 193 -13.66 -2.06 0.15
CA LEU A 193 -12.37 -2.75 0.27
C LEU A 193 -12.01 -3.00 1.75
N LEU A 194 -12.16 -1.99 2.60
CA LEU A 194 -11.79 -2.09 4.01
C LEU A 194 -12.79 -2.93 4.84
N ALA A 195 -14.02 -3.10 4.37
CA ALA A 195 -15.00 -3.99 4.98
C ALA A 195 -14.74 -5.48 4.69
N ARG A 196 -13.83 -5.81 3.76
CA ARG A 196 -13.52 -7.21 3.45
C ARG A 196 -12.94 -7.93 4.67
N PRO A 197 -13.40 -9.15 4.98
CA PRO A 197 -12.86 -9.93 6.09
C PRO A 197 -11.33 -10.12 6.02
N ALA A 198 -10.79 -10.30 4.81
CA ALA A 198 -9.36 -10.43 4.58
C ALA A 198 -8.59 -9.16 4.99
N PHE A 199 -9.09 -7.96 4.63
CA PHE A 199 -8.48 -6.71 5.10
C PHE A 199 -8.54 -6.58 6.62
N GLN A 200 -9.68 -6.88 7.23
CA GLN A 200 -9.88 -6.75 8.68
C GLN A 200 -8.91 -7.66 9.46
N ARG A 201 -8.73 -8.92 9.01
CA ARG A 201 -7.75 -9.82 9.63
C ARG A 201 -6.31 -9.34 9.44
N ALA A 202 -5.96 -8.92 8.22
CA ALA A 202 -4.63 -8.38 7.93
C ALA A 202 -4.31 -7.12 8.76
N ALA A 203 -5.27 -6.24 8.96
CA ALA A 203 -5.10 -5.00 9.73
C ALA A 203 -5.05 -5.23 11.25
N ALA A 204 -5.51 -6.39 11.73
CA ALA A 204 -5.47 -6.78 13.13
C ALA A 204 -4.13 -7.41 13.55
N VAL A 205 -3.24 -7.73 12.62
CA VAL A 205 -1.91 -8.28 12.93
C VAL A 205 -1.07 -7.21 13.65
N PRO A 206 -0.54 -7.53 14.86
CA PRO A 206 0.18 -6.60 15.72
C PRO A 206 1.58 -6.22 15.21
#